data_5bd87ac95c663a6438b9568029b1b5df
#
_entry.id   5bd87ac95c663a6438b9568029b1b5df
#
_cell.length_a   1.000
_cell.length_b   1.000
_cell.length_c   1.000
_cell.angle_alpha   90.00
_cell.angle_beta   90.00
_cell.angle_gamma   90.00
#
_symmetry.space_group_name_H-M   'P 1'
#
loop_
_entity.id
_entity.type
_entity.pdbx_description
1 polymer ?
#
loop_
_entity_poly.entity_id
_entity_poly.type
_entity_poly.pdbx_seq_one_letter_code
_entity_poly.pdbx_strand_id
1 'polypeptide(L)'
;MECDNPNKGSFAWKSLLQARYVLDLGTIWRVGNGESIVIRGDKWLPKISASKVISLAYALQPESRVCDLIDHEKHTWKKELISQEFLSHEASLIVGLPLSIQATPNKQVWFPSANDDFSTWSAYKLLATSDQAVQPTTSSSSRGKALWKSIWNL
;
A
#
# COMPACT_ATOMS: atom_id res chain seq x y z
N MET A 1 -9.84 26.66 20.88
CA MET A 1 -9.14 26.27 19.66
C MET A 1 -10.17 25.55 18.78
N GLU A 2 -10.78 26.29 17.86
CA GLU A 2 -11.85 25.76 16.99
C GLU A 2 -11.24 24.78 15.99
N CYS A 3 -11.74 23.54 16.01
CA CYS A 3 -11.45 22.55 14.98
C CYS A 3 -12.01 23.06 13.64
N ASP A 4 -11.13 23.42 12.74
CA ASP A 4 -11.45 23.87 11.39
C ASP A 4 -12.32 22.81 10.69
N ASN A 5 -13.53 23.22 10.35
CA ASN A 5 -14.50 22.44 9.63
C ASN A 5 -13.91 22.07 8.23
N PRO A 6 -13.71 20.79 7.89
CA PRO A 6 -13.09 20.37 6.63
C PRO A 6 -13.84 20.85 5.38
N ASN A 7 -15.02 21.41 5.56
CA ASN A 7 -15.84 21.94 4.46
C ASN A 7 -15.49 23.37 4.05
N LYS A 8 -14.58 24.08 4.76
CA LYS A 8 -14.14 25.45 4.46
C LYS A 8 -12.82 25.57 3.69
N GLY A 9 -12.18 24.46 3.35
CA GLY A 9 -10.95 24.48 2.55
C GLY A 9 -11.18 25.01 1.15
N SER A 10 -10.22 25.79 0.61
CA SER A 10 -10.21 26.23 -0.78
C SER A 10 -10.34 25.03 -1.71
N PHE A 11 -10.91 25.22 -2.90
CA PHE A 11 -11.07 24.17 -3.91
C PHE A 11 -9.72 23.46 -4.19
N ALA A 12 -8.63 24.22 -4.27
CA ALA A 12 -7.27 23.70 -4.44
C ALA A 12 -6.88 22.74 -3.29
N TRP A 13 -7.20 23.08 -2.04
CA TRP A 13 -6.91 22.24 -0.89
C TRP A 13 -7.69 20.90 -0.93
N LYS A 14 -8.95 20.95 -1.31
CA LYS A 14 -9.77 19.73 -1.48
C LYS A 14 -9.22 18.83 -2.58
N SER A 15 -8.79 19.42 -3.69
CA SER A 15 -8.18 18.67 -4.79
C SER A 15 -6.86 18.01 -4.39
N LEU A 16 -6.03 18.69 -3.59
CA LEU A 16 -4.78 18.12 -3.05
C LEU A 16 -5.04 16.95 -2.11
N LEU A 17 -6.04 17.06 -1.24
CA LEU A 17 -6.41 15.96 -0.33
C LEU A 17 -6.92 14.74 -1.11
N GLN A 18 -7.69 14.95 -2.17
CA GLN A 18 -8.16 13.87 -3.04
C GLN A 18 -7.01 13.20 -3.80
N ALA A 19 -6.07 14.00 -4.33
CA ALA A 19 -4.87 13.47 -4.99
C ALA A 19 -4.03 12.63 -4.02
N ARG A 20 -3.86 13.08 -2.77
CA ARG A 20 -3.17 12.30 -1.72
C ARG A 20 -3.83 10.95 -1.49
N TYR A 21 -5.15 10.90 -1.43
CA TYR A 21 -5.89 9.63 -1.26
C TYR A 21 -5.56 8.62 -2.38
N VAL A 22 -5.50 9.09 -3.63
CA VAL A 22 -5.15 8.23 -4.77
C VAL A 22 -3.73 7.69 -4.65
N LEU A 23 -2.78 8.55 -4.28
CA LEU A 23 -1.39 8.13 -4.04
C LEU A 23 -1.31 7.11 -2.90
N ASP A 24 -2.00 7.36 -1.81
CA ASP A 24 -2.05 6.43 -0.67
C ASP A 24 -2.65 5.06 -1.06
N LEU A 25 -3.62 5.03 -1.99
CA LEU A 25 -4.18 3.76 -2.48
C LEU A 25 -3.18 2.93 -3.27
N GLY A 26 -2.41 3.56 -4.16
CA GLY A 26 -1.57 2.86 -5.12
C GLY A 26 -0.10 2.75 -4.72
N THR A 27 0.35 3.42 -3.65
CA THR A 27 1.75 3.36 -3.21
C THR A 27 1.95 2.20 -2.24
N ILE A 28 3.00 1.40 -2.49
CA ILE A 28 3.48 0.35 -1.60
C ILE A 28 4.98 0.48 -1.37
N TRP A 29 5.47 -0.11 -0.28
CA TRP A 29 6.88 -0.23 -0.04
C TRP A 29 7.48 -1.42 -0.80
N ARG A 30 8.54 -1.17 -1.55
CA ARG A 30 9.46 -2.20 -2.02
C ARG A 30 10.49 -2.44 -0.95
N VAL A 31 10.60 -3.68 -0.49
CA VAL A 31 11.54 -4.07 0.57
C VAL A 31 12.97 -4.02 0.05
N GLY A 32 13.81 -3.28 0.74
CA GLY A 32 15.25 -3.28 0.60
C GLY A 32 15.91 -3.90 1.84
N ASN A 33 16.41 -3.06 2.76
CA ASN A 33 16.96 -3.51 4.05
C ASN A 33 15.86 -3.78 5.12
N GLY A 34 14.63 -3.38 4.90
CA GLY A 34 13.51 -3.59 5.80
C GLY A 34 13.45 -2.68 7.03
N GLU A 35 14.44 -1.81 7.26
CA GLU A 35 14.57 -1.04 8.50
C GLU A 35 13.50 0.04 8.72
N SER A 36 12.93 0.59 7.65
CA SER A 36 11.93 1.67 7.73
C SER A 36 10.50 1.20 7.56
N ILE A 37 10.26 -0.10 7.36
CA ILE A 37 8.93 -0.66 7.08
C ILE A 37 8.42 -1.37 8.33
N VAL A 38 7.29 -0.89 8.87
CA VAL A 38 6.58 -1.56 9.97
C VAL A 38 5.73 -2.68 9.39
N ILE A 39 5.93 -3.91 9.88
CA ILE A 39 5.31 -5.14 9.34
C ILE A 39 3.79 -4.98 9.17
N ARG A 40 3.11 -4.40 10.16
CA ARG A 40 1.64 -4.31 10.21
C ARG A 40 1.08 -2.94 9.86
N GLY A 41 1.92 -1.91 9.99
CA GLY A 41 1.51 -0.53 9.74
C GLY A 41 1.50 -0.18 8.27
N ASP A 42 2.53 -0.63 7.57
CA ASP A 42 2.83 -0.22 6.21
C ASP A 42 2.25 -1.16 5.15
N LYS A 43 2.12 -0.63 3.94
CA LYS A 43 1.72 -1.39 2.76
C LYS A 43 2.99 -1.88 2.05
N TRP A 44 3.27 -3.18 2.12
CA TRP A 44 4.46 -3.76 1.50
C TRP A 44 4.23 -5.14 0.86
N LEU A 45 3.05 -5.75 1.08
CA LEU A 45 2.69 -7.02 0.46
C LEU A 45 1.90 -6.80 -0.83
N PRO A 46 2.45 -7.15 -2.00
CA PRO A 46 1.69 -7.10 -3.25
C PRO A 46 0.56 -8.14 -3.23
N LYS A 47 -0.50 -7.88 -3.99
CA LYS A 47 -1.62 -8.83 -4.23
C LYS A 47 -2.58 -9.09 -3.07
N ILE A 48 -2.44 -8.46 -1.93
CA ILE A 48 -3.44 -8.50 -0.86
C ILE A 48 -4.34 -7.26 -0.95
N SER A 49 -5.62 -7.40 -0.66
CA SER A 49 -6.63 -6.33 -0.82
C SER A 49 -6.25 -4.98 -0.19
N ALA A 50 -5.49 -4.99 0.89
CA ALA A 50 -5.01 -3.78 1.56
C ALA A 50 -3.50 -3.57 1.43
N SER A 51 -2.77 -4.47 0.76
CA SER A 51 -1.30 -4.51 0.72
C SER A 51 -0.64 -4.52 2.11
N LYS A 52 -1.41 -4.84 3.14
CA LYS A 52 -1.00 -4.92 4.55
C LYS A 52 -1.13 -6.34 5.07
N VAL A 53 -0.35 -6.66 6.08
CA VAL A 53 -0.46 -7.91 6.83
C VAL A 53 -1.75 -7.93 7.64
N ILE A 54 -2.48 -9.04 7.56
CA ILE A 54 -3.76 -9.27 8.27
C ILE A 54 -3.55 -10.22 9.44
N SER A 55 -2.52 -11.06 9.41
CA SER A 55 -2.20 -12.03 10.48
C SER A 55 -2.07 -11.36 11.83
N LEU A 56 -2.63 -12.00 12.86
CA LEU A 56 -2.38 -11.63 14.25
C LEU A 56 -0.99 -12.16 14.64
N ALA A 57 -0.12 -11.32 15.24
CA ALA A 57 1.17 -11.81 15.76
C ALA A 57 0.98 -12.54 17.08
N TYR A 58 1.75 -13.58 17.22
CA TYR A 58 1.90 -14.26 18.52
C TYR A 58 3.18 -13.83 19.24
N ALA A 59 4.27 -13.63 18.52
CA ALA A 59 5.57 -13.28 19.10
C ALA A 59 6.11 -11.93 18.65
N LEU A 60 5.69 -11.41 17.48
CA LEU A 60 6.16 -10.12 16.97
C LEU A 60 5.45 -8.94 17.63
N GLN A 61 6.22 -7.95 18.04
CA GLN A 61 5.72 -6.68 18.60
C GLN A 61 4.97 -5.86 17.54
N PRO A 62 4.03 -4.98 17.93
CA PRO A 62 3.32 -4.12 16.97
C PRO A 62 4.24 -3.23 16.12
N GLU A 63 5.37 -2.81 16.69
CA GLU A 63 6.37 -1.96 16.04
C GLU A 63 7.46 -2.74 15.29
N SER A 64 7.40 -4.10 15.29
CA SER A 64 8.38 -4.93 14.59
C SER A 64 8.49 -4.55 13.12
N ARG A 65 9.71 -4.55 12.63
CA ARG A 65 10.05 -4.10 11.27
C ARG A 65 10.35 -5.28 10.36
N VAL A 66 10.27 -5.04 9.07
CA VAL A 66 10.51 -6.08 8.06
C VAL A 66 11.94 -6.62 8.15
N CYS A 67 12.93 -5.82 8.59
CA CYS A 67 14.29 -6.28 8.83
C CYS A 67 14.36 -7.43 9.86
N ASP A 68 13.44 -7.52 10.82
CA ASP A 68 13.41 -8.59 11.81
C ASP A 68 13.10 -9.96 11.17
N LEU A 69 12.44 -9.94 10.00
CA LEU A 69 12.11 -11.13 9.20
C LEU A 69 13.23 -11.54 8.24
N ILE A 70 14.29 -10.73 8.12
CA ILE A 70 15.40 -10.96 7.19
C ILE A 70 16.61 -11.53 7.96
N ASP A 71 17.18 -12.60 7.44
CA ASP A 71 18.50 -13.06 7.83
C ASP A 71 19.56 -12.27 7.04
N HIS A 72 20.19 -11.31 7.72
CA HIS A 72 21.16 -10.39 7.09
C HIS A 72 22.45 -11.07 6.67
N GLU A 73 22.83 -12.20 7.31
CA GLU A 73 24.02 -12.95 6.95
C GLU A 73 23.84 -13.74 5.67
N LYS A 74 22.65 -14.32 5.51
CA LYS A 74 22.32 -15.19 4.37
C LYS A 74 21.58 -14.44 3.25
N HIS A 75 21.20 -13.19 3.47
CA HIS A 75 20.33 -12.39 2.58
C HIS A 75 19.05 -13.15 2.17
N THR A 76 18.42 -13.80 3.13
CA THR A 76 17.23 -14.63 2.92
C THR A 76 16.15 -14.33 3.97
N TRP A 77 14.93 -14.70 3.67
CA TRP A 77 13.83 -14.65 4.64
C TRP A 77 13.99 -15.72 5.72
N LYS A 78 13.72 -15.38 6.97
CA LYS A 78 13.63 -16.31 8.12
C LYS A 78 12.34 -17.13 8.00
N LYS A 79 12.35 -18.17 7.15
CA LYS A 79 11.15 -18.93 6.76
C LYS A 79 10.41 -19.55 7.94
N GLU A 80 11.15 -20.05 8.93
CA GLU A 80 10.58 -20.68 10.12
C GLU A 80 9.75 -19.68 10.93
N LEU A 81 10.32 -18.50 11.19
CA LEU A 81 9.63 -17.40 11.88
C LEU A 81 8.40 -16.93 11.09
N ILE A 82 8.55 -16.75 9.77
CA ILE A 82 7.46 -16.31 8.91
C ILE A 82 6.32 -17.32 8.88
N SER A 83 6.61 -18.62 8.82
CA SER A 83 5.58 -19.66 8.81
C SER A 83 4.83 -19.79 10.13
N GLN A 84 5.43 -19.39 11.25
CA GLN A 84 4.80 -19.39 12.58
C GLN A 84 3.93 -18.16 12.83
N GLU A 85 4.36 -16.99 12.33
CA GLU A 85 3.72 -15.70 12.64
C GLU A 85 2.67 -15.26 11.63
N PHE A 86 2.70 -15.79 10.41
CA PHE A 86 1.83 -15.34 9.31
C PHE A 86 0.96 -16.47 8.77
N LEU A 87 -0.21 -16.09 8.24
CA LEU A 87 -1.06 -17.02 7.52
C LEU A 87 -0.33 -17.60 6.30
N SER A 88 -0.61 -18.84 5.94
CA SER A 88 0.10 -19.59 4.87
C SER A 88 0.20 -18.81 3.54
N HIS A 89 -0.86 -18.09 3.16
CA HIS A 89 -0.85 -17.28 1.95
C HIS A 89 0.04 -16.03 2.08
N GLU A 90 0.07 -15.38 3.25
CA GLU A 90 0.96 -14.24 3.50
C GLU A 90 2.42 -14.68 3.59
N ALA A 91 2.69 -15.78 4.30
CA ALA A 91 4.01 -16.38 4.40
C ALA A 91 4.58 -16.71 3.02
N SER A 92 3.76 -17.30 2.14
CA SER A 92 4.16 -17.60 0.76
C SER A 92 4.48 -16.33 -0.05
N LEU A 93 3.70 -15.27 0.13
CA LEU A 93 3.96 -13.99 -0.51
C LEU A 93 5.24 -13.34 0.00
N ILE A 94 5.45 -13.31 1.32
CA ILE A 94 6.65 -12.74 1.95
C ILE A 94 7.90 -13.44 1.44
N VAL A 95 7.92 -14.77 1.52
CA VAL A 95 9.07 -15.58 1.07
C VAL A 95 9.32 -15.43 -0.43
N GLY A 96 8.29 -15.17 -1.22
CA GLY A 96 8.37 -14.92 -2.66
C GLY A 96 8.89 -13.53 -3.04
N LEU A 97 9.00 -12.59 -2.09
CA LEU A 97 9.55 -11.26 -2.40
C LEU A 97 11.08 -11.35 -2.59
N PRO A 98 11.60 -10.76 -3.68
CA PRO A 98 13.05 -10.71 -3.88
C PRO A 98 13.71 -9.79 -2.85
N LEU A 99 14.76 -10.25 -2.23
CA LEU A 99 15.63 -9.43 -1.38
C LEU A 99 16.86 -8.97 -2.17
N SER A 100 17.26 -7.73 -1.95
CA SER A 100 18.51 -7.21 -2.52
C SER A 100 19.72 -7.76 -1.76
N ILE A 101 20.70 -8.25 -2.49
CA ILE A 101 22.00 -8.69 -1.94
C ILE A 101 22.76 -7.51 -1.30
N GLN A 102 22.57 -6.33 -1.87
CA GLN A 102 23.17 -5.10 -1.37
C GLN A 102 22.13 -4.38 -0.51
N ALA A 103 22.01 -4.62 0.75
CA ALA A 103 21.10 -3.95 1.71
C ALA A 103 20.62 -2.52 1.30
N THR A 104 20.02 -2.42 0.11
CA THR A 104 19.55 -1.15 -0.46
C THR A 104 18.44 -0.57 0.41
N PRO A 105 18.31 0.76 0.50
CA PRO A 105 17.24 1.37 1.26
C PRO A 105 15.87 0.98 0.67
N ASN A 106 14.86 0.93 1.54
CA ASN A 106 13.48 0.71 1.13
C ASN A 106 13.00 1.84 0.21
N LYS A 107 12.19 1.51 -0.78
CA LYS A 107 11.66 2.49 -1.74
C LYS A 107 10.14 2.41 -1.81
N GLN A 108 9.47 3.55 -1.78
CA GLN A 108 8.06 3.62 -2.14
C GLN A 108 7.91 3.57 -3.66
N VAL A 109 7.03 2.71 -4.13
CA VAL A 109 6.77 2.50 -5.55
C VAL A 109 5.29 2.57 -5.86
N TRP A 110 4.94 2.93 -7.09
CA TRP A 110 3.59 2.98 -7.58
C TRP A 110 3.17 1.61 -8.12
N PHE A 111 2.47 0.82 -7.32
CA PHE A 111 2.12 -0.57 -7.62
C PHE A 111 1.20 -0.78 -8.84
N PRO A 112 0.24 0.12 -9.19
CA PRO A 112 -0.64 -0.07 -10.34
C PRO A 112 0.06 -0.03 -11.70
N SER A 113 1.32 0.36 -11.77
CA SER A 113 2.12 0.41 -13.00
C SER A 113 3.19 -0.68 -13.01
N ALA A 114 3.44 -1.28 -14.17
CA ALA A 114 4.50 -2.27 -14.34
C ALA A 114 5.92 -1.69 -14.18
N ASN A 115 6.07 -0.39 -14.37
CA ASN A 115 7.36 0.31 -14.28
C ASN A 115 7.58 0.97 -12.92
N ASP A 116 6.69 0.73 -11.93
CA ASP A 116 6.71 1.39 -10.61
C ASP A 116 6.54 2.91 -10.65
N ASP A 117 6.27 3.49 -11.81
CA ASP A 117 6.12 4.93 -12.01
C ASP A 117 4.64 5.33 -11.99
N PHE A 118 4.38 6.47 -11.36
CA PHE A 118 3.05 7.07 -11.36
C PHE A 118 2.67 7.54 -12.77
N SER A 119 1.47 7.17 -13.20
CA SER A 119 0.84 7.79 -14.38
C SER A 119 -0.63 8.07 -14.09
N THR A 120 -1.14 9.14 -14.66
CA THR A 120 -2.55 9.54 -14.54
C THR A 120 -3.50 8.42 -14.98
N TRP A 121 -3.11 7.68 -16.00
CA TRP A 121 -3.88 6.55 -16.51
C TRP A 121 -3.94 5.38 -15.52
N SER A 122 -2.82 5.03 -14.88
CA SER A 122 -2.79 3.96 -13.88
C SER A 122 -3.55 4.34 -12.61
N ALA A 123 -3.52 5.61 -12.22
CA ALA A 123 -4.32 6.16 -11.13
C ALA A 123 -5.82 6.09 -11.43
N TYR A 124 -6.23 6.44 -12.66
CA TYR A 124 -7.62 6.31 -13.10
C TYR A 124 -8.10 4.84 -13.07
N LYS A 125 -7.29 3.92 -13.59
CA LYS A 125 -7.61 2.48 -13.53
C LYS A 125 -7.79 1.98 -12.10
N LEU A 126 -6.91 2.38 -11.20
CA LEU A 126 -6.98 2.02 -9.78
C LEU A 126 -8.31 2.46 -9.16
N LEU A 127 -8.71 3.72 -9.38
CA LEU A 127 -9.97 4.25 -8.88
C LEU A 127 -11.18 3.53 -9.48
N ALA A 128 -11.19 3.29 -10.78
CA ALA A 128 -12.28 2.60 -11.46
C ALA A 128 -12.45 1.15 -10.95
N THR A 129 -11.36 0.49 -10.59
CA THR A 129 -11.37 -0.89 -10.07
C THR A 129 -11.77 -0.92 -8.59
N SER A 130 -11.36 0.06 -7.79
CA SER A 130 -11.72 0.13 -6.38
C SER A 130 -13.22 0.42 -6.18
N ASP A 131 -13.84 1.21 -7.06
CA ASP A 131 -15.28 1.46 -7.04
C ASP A 131 -16.11 0.20 -7.37
N GLN A 132 -15.57 -0.73 -8.16
CA GLN A 132 -16.25 -1.99 -8.50
C GLN A 132 -16.21 -3.03 -7.37
N ALA A 133 -15.20 -2.98 -6.50
CA ALA A 133 -15.05 -3.91 -5.38
C ALA A 133 -16.02 -3.64 -4.21
N VAL A 134 -16.70 -2.50 -4.19
CA VAL A 134 -17.57 -2.06 -3.08
C VAL A 134 -19.07 -2.23 -3.39
N GLN A 135 -19.46 -2.66 -4.61
CA GLN A 135 -20.88 -2.79 -4.96
C GLN A 135 -21.28 -4.23 -5.34
N PRO A 136 -22.17 -4.88 -4.57
CA PRO A 136 -23.04 -5.91 -5.14
C PRO A 136 -24.09 -5.22 -6.00
N THR A 137 -24.01 -5.44 -7.32
CA THR A 137 -25.10 -5.18 -8.29
C THR A 137 -25.92 -3.91 -8.09
N THR A 138 -25.57 -2.84 -8.74
CA THR A 138 -26.38 -1.93 -9.56
C THR A 138 -25.60 -0.65 -9.86
N SER A 139 -25.38 -0.41 -11.15
CA SER A 139 -25.11 0.90 -11.78
C SER A 139 -24.47 1.99 -10.91
N SER A 140 -23.15 2.14 -10.95
CA SER A 140 -22.55 3.45 -10.76
C SER A 140 -21.10 3.56 -11.18
N SER A 141 -20.88 3.67 -12.46
CA SER A 141 -19.74 4.34 -13.09
C SER A 141 -19.62 5.84 -12.69
N SER A 142 -20.45 6.31 -11.75
CA SER A 142 -20.61 7.75 -11.50
C SER A 142 -19.67 8.35 -10.46
N ARG A 143 -19.25 7.62 -9.44
CA ARG A 143 -18.38 8.16 -8.39
C ARG A 143 -16.93 8.37 -8.83
N GLY A 144 -16.35 7.40 -9.51
CA GLY A 144 -15.00 7.56 -10.07
C GLY A 144 -14.96 8.67 -11.11
N LYS A 145 -16.01 8.79 -11.94
CA LYS A 145 -16.17 9.91 -12.89
C LYS A 145 -16.41 11.26 -12.21
N ALA A 146 -17.11 11.29 -11.08
CA ALA A 146 -17.36 12.50 -10.32
C ALA A 146 -16.09 13.00 -9.61
N LEU A 147 -15.33 12.09 -8.99
CA LEU A 147 -14.02 12.39 -8.40
C LEU A 147 -13.04 12.92 -9.46
N TRP A 148 -13.00 12.25 -10.60
CA TRP A 148 -12.12 12.65 -11.71
C TRP A 148 -12.51 13.99 -12.33
N LYS A 149 -13.80 14.24 -12.54
CA LYS A 149 -14.28 15.55 -12.96
C LYS A 149 -13.97 16.67 -11.95
N SER A 150 -14.03 16.36 -10.65
CA SER A 150 -13.67 17.30 -9.59
C SER A 150 -12.18 17.66 -9.57
N ILE A 151 -11.31 16.77 -10.02
CA ILE A 151 -9.85 16.99 -10.07
C ILE A 151 -9.45 17.77 -11.33
N TRP A 152 -10.16 17.58 -12.45
CA TRP A 152 -9.75 18.10 -13.77
C TRP A 152 -10.67 19.16 -14.38
N ASN A 153 -11.81 19.46 -13.79
CA ASN A 153 -12.59 20.63 -14.20
C ASN A 153 -12.04 21.87 -13.49
N LEU A 154 -11.00 22.39 -14.06
CA LEU A 154 -10.60 23.79 -13.94
C LEU A 154 -11.33 24.60 -15.01
#